data_88a30939607341334fdeb16de9a2917c
#
_entry.id   88a30939607341334fdeb16de9a2917c
#
_cell.length_a   1.000
_cell.length_b   1.000
_cell.length_c   1.000
_cell.angle_alpha   90.00
_cell.angle_beta   90.00
_cell.angle_gamma   90.00
#
_symmetry.space_group_name_H-M   'P 1'
#
loop_
_entity.id
_entity.type
_entity.pdbx_description
1 polymer ?
#
loop_
_entity_poly.entity_id
_entity_poly.type
_entity_poly.pdbx_seq_one_letter_code
_entity_poly.pdbx_strand_id
1 'polypeptide(L)'
;CDIKDNKAKVAIGDMVTDFLSVFQSLANSYAVSFSPLRIGEQVLVIPVRGDLNSGVILRGLYQEKHRAKNTDENTFNIDFEDGTHLEYNSKSSTLKLDVVKDINITCVDKTTHNQNNTLNTKNHTTNANTITLNAPSIN
;
A
#
# COMPACT_ATOMS: atom_id res chain seq x y z
N CYS A 1 -4.30 -1.59 -23.94
CA CYS A 1 -2.85 -1.48 -23.79
C CYS A 1 -2.30 -2.70 -23.08
N ASP A 2 -0.99 -2.84 -23.10
CA ASP A 2 -0.31 -4.07 -22.72
C ASP A 2 0.65 -3.79 -21.56
N ILE A 3 0.89 -4.79 -20.71
CA ILE A 3 1.77 -4.68 -19.53
C ILE A 3 2.77 -5.83 -19.59
N LYS A 4 4.05 -5.51 -19.50
CA LYS A 4 5.14 -6.49 -19.48
C LYS A 4 6.34 -5.96 -18.71
N ASP A 5 6.91 -6.76 -17.81
CA ASP A 5 8.16 -6.49 -17.09
C ASP A 5 8.23 -5.08 -16.45
N ASN A 6 7.19 -4.69 -15.71
CA ASN A 6 7.06 -3.36 -15.10
C ASN A 6 7.02 -2.19 -16.09
N LYS A 7 6.75 -2.47 -17.36
CA LYS A 7 6.50 -1.50 -18.42
C LYS A 7 5.08 -1.63 -18.94
N ALA A 8 4.56 -0.59 -19.54
CA ALA A 8 3.26 -0.61 -20.17
C ALA A 8 3.23 0.18 -21.48
N LYS A 9 2.30 -0.20 -22.35
CA LYS A 9 1.90 0.59 -23.52
C LYS A 9 0.73 1.48 -23.14
N VAL A 10 0.72 2.70 -23.61
CA VAL A 10 -0.33 3.70 -23.34
C VAL A 10 -1.02 4.08 -24.64
N ALA A 11 -2.36 4.09 -24.62
CA ALA A 11 -3.15 4.64 -25.71
C ALA A 11 -3.34 6.15 -25.50
N ILE A 12 -3.03 6.93 -26.53
CA ILE A 12 -3.16 8.38 -26.57
C ILE A 12 -3.95 8.72 -27.85
N GLY A 13 -5.28 8.86 -27.74
CA GLY A 13 -6.15 8.91 -28.91
C GLY A 13 -6.05 7.61 -29.72
N ASP A 14 -5.73 7.73 -31.00
CA ASP A 14 -5.58 6.58 -31.91
C ASP A 14 -4.16 5.99 -31.90
N MET A 15 -3.24 6.59 -31.18
CA MET A 15 -1.85 6.14 -31.08
C MET A 15 -1.66 5.23 -29.86
N VAL A 16 -0.82 4.20 -30.01
CA VAL A 16 -0.33 3.35 -28.91
C VAL A 16 1.18 3.46 -28.84
N THR A 17 1.71 3.78 -27.66
CA THR A 17 3.16 3.88 -27.45
C THR A 17 3.86 2.53 -27.47
N ASP A 18 5.17 2.52 -27.55
CA ASP A 18 6.01 1.38 -27.18
C ASP A 18 5.91 1.09 -25.66
N PHE A 19 6.58 0.05 -25.17
CA PHE A 19 6.65 -0.27 -23.76
C PHE A 19 7.48 0.77 -22.99
N LEU A 20 6.81 1.63 -22.26
CA LEU A 20 7.39 2.71 -21.47
C LEU A 20 7.67 2.27 -20.03
N SER A 21 8.72 2.81 -19.44
CA SER A 21 9.03 2.65 -18.03
C SER A 21 7.99 3.35 -17.15
N VAL A 22 7.66 2.73 -16.03
CA VAL A 22 6.64 3.25 -15.11
C VAL A 22 7.31 3.79 -13.86
N PHE A 23 6.95 5.00 -13.47
CA PHE A 23 7.40 5.61 -12.22
C PHE A 23 6.88 4.82 -11.01
N GLN A 24 7.76 4.55 -10.05
CA GLN A 24 7.45 3.96 -8.74
C GLN A 24 7.99 4.86 -7.64
N SER A 25 7.31 4.88 -6.48
CA SER A 25 7.69 5.73 -5.34
C SER A 25 9.08 5.41 -4.80
N LEU A 26 9.44 4.13 -4.79
CA LEU A 26 10.74 3.63 -4.34
C LEU A 26 11.28 2.66 -5.39
N ALA A 27 12.42 3.00 -6.00
CA ALA A 27 13.06 2.17 -7.05
C ALA A 27 14.59 2.40 -7.03
N ASN A 28 15.24 2.03 -5.93
CA ASN A 28 16.68 2.17 -5.76
C ASN A 28 17.28 1.05 -4.91
N SER A 29 18.59 1.08 -4.67
CA SER A 29 19.29 0.04 -3.90
C SER A 29 18.88 -0.07 -2.43
N TYR A 30 18.27 0.96 -1.86
CA TYR A 30 17.77 0.95 -0.48
C TYR A 30 16.42 0.24 -0.38
N ALA A 31 15.49 0.54 -1.29
CA ALA A 31 14.16 -0.04 -1.27
C ALA A 31 13.51 -0.05 -2.66
N VAL A 32 12.73 -1.07 -2.94
CA VAL A 32 11.91 -1.19 -4.12
C VAL A 32 10.45 -1.38 -3.72
N SER A 33 9.57 -0.53 -4.21
CA SER A 33 8.12 -0.68 -4.08
C SER A 33 7.53 -1.20 -5.39
N PHE A 34 6.45 -1.96 -5.28
CA PHE A 34 5.68 -2.40 -6.43
C PHE A 34 4.19 -2.17 -6.18
N SER A 35 3.57 -1.38 -7.02
CA SER A 35 2.12 -1.26 -7.12
C SER A 35 1.69 -1.83 -8.47
N PRO A 36 0.80 -2.85 -8.49
CA PRO A 36 0.42 -3.51 -9.73
C PRO A 36 -0.20 -2.55 -10.73
N LEU A 37 0.23 -2.65 -11.98
CA LEU A 37 -0.37 -1.95 -13.11
C LEU A 37 -1.69 -2.62 -13.46
N ARG A 38 -2.70 -1.83 -13.83
CA ARG A 38 -3.99 -2.34 -14.30
C ARG A 38 -4.34 -1.76 -15.67
N ILE A 39 -4.85 -2.59 -16.56
CA ILE A 39 -5.38 -2.13 -17.86
C ILE A 39 -6.59 -1.21 -17.61
N GLY A 40 -6.61 -0.05 -18.30
CA GLY A 40 -7.64 0.97 -18.10
C GLY A 40 -7.29 2.01 -17.03
N GLU A 41 -6.11 1.93 -16.43
CA GLU A 41 -5.60 2.98 -15.54
C GLU A 41 -5.32 4.27 -16.33
N GLN A 42 -5.72 5.42 -15.80
CA GLN A 42 -5.41 6.72 -16.37
C GLN A 42 -4.02 7.15 -15.91
N VAL A 43 -3.19 7.52 -16.86
CA VAL A 43 -1.78 7.86 -16.64
C VAL A 43 -1.37 9.10 -17.42
N LEU A 44 -0.30 9.74 -17.00
CA LEU A 44 0.38 10.79 -17.76
C LEU A 44 1.64 10.22 -18.39
N VAL A 45 1.85 10.46 -19.68
CA VAL A 45 3.12 10.14 -20.37
C VAL A 45 3.95 11.40 -20.46
N ILE A 46 5.16 11.34 -19.91
CA ILE A 46 6.14 12.41 -20.02
C ILE A 46 7.12 12.01 -21.13
N PRO A 47 7.14 12.72 -22.27
CA PRO A 47 8.05 12.37 -23.38
C PRO A 47 9.49 12.73 -23.04
N VAL A 48 10.43 11.87 -23.43
CA VAL A 48 11.84 12.18 -23.36
C VAL A 48 12.29 12.75 -24.72
N ARG A 49 12.88 13.95 -24.72
CA ARG A 49 13.29 14.68 -25.94
C ARG A 49 12.17 14.87 -26.97
N GLY A 50 10.92 14.96 -26.50
CA GLY A 50 9.76 15.11 -27.36
C GLY A 50 9.24 13.81 -28.01
N ASP A 51 9.86 12.67 -27.72
CA ASP A 51 9.43 11.37 -28.24
C ASP A 51 8.59 10.63 -27.21
N LEU A 52 7.31 10.37 -27.55
CA LEU A 52 6.38 9.62 -26.71
C LEU A 52 6.74 8.16 -26.56
N ASN A 53 7.43 7.55 -27.53
CA ASN A 53 7.88 6.16 -27.46
C ASN A 53 9.12 5.95 -26.57
N SER A 54 9.78 7.05 -26.20
CA SER A 54 10.89 7.06 -25.22
C SER A 54 10.46 7.69 -23.87
N GLY A 55 9.17 7.83 -23.64
CA GLY A 55 8.61 8.50 -22.47
C GLY A 55 8.64 7.67 -21.18
N VAL A 56 8.19 8.32 -20.10
CA VAL A 56 7.98 7.71 -18.77
C VAL A 56 6.53 7.87 -18.38
N ILE A 57 5.95 6.81 -17.84
CA ILE A 57 4.57 6.81 -17.33
C ILE A 57 4.55 7.28 -15.88
N LEU A 58 3.82 8.38 -15.62
CA LEU A 58 3.47 8.82 -14.28
C LEU A 58 2.03 8.38 -13.95
N ARG A 59 1.87 7.70 -12.80
CA ARG A 59 0.62 7.11 -12.32
C ARG A 59 -0.01 7.96 -11.22
N GLY A 60 -1.16 7.51 -10.73
CA GLY A 60 -1.82 8.08 -9.55
C GLY A 60 -2.82 9.19 -9.88
N LEU A 61 -3.31 9.24 -11.11
CA LEU A 61 -4.40 10.14 -11.48
C LEU A 61 -5.75 9.54 -11.05
N TYR A 62 -6.55 10.32 -10.32
CA TYR A 62 -7.90 9.92 -9.97
C TYR A 62 -8.78 9.77 -11.21
N GLN A 63 -9.57 8.71 -11.22
CA GLN A 63 -10.63 8.48 -12.18
C GLN A 63 -11.98 8.59 -11.50
N GLU A 64 -13.04 8.80 -12.27
CA GLU A 64 -14.39 8.91 -11.72
C GLU A 64 -14.80 7.69 -10.91
N LYS A 65 -14.46 6.49 -11.38
CA LYS A 65 -14.74 5.21 -10.72
C LYS A 65 -13.67 4.78 -9.67
N HIS A 66 -12.57 5.52 -9.56
CA HIS A 66 -11.47 5.24 -8.62
C HIS A 66 -11.09 6.52 -7.87
N ARG A 67 -12.06 7.09 -7.15
CA ARG A 67 -11.86 8.27 -6.30
C ARG A 67 -11.45 7.86 -4.89
N ALA A 68 -10.79 8.76 -4.17
CA ALA A 68 -10.58 8.59 -2.74
C ALA A 68 -11.93 8.49 -2.02
N LYS A 69 -12.06 7.49 -1.15
CA LYS A 69 -13.28 7.29 -0.34
C LYS A 69 -13.36 8.30 0.81
N ASN A 70 -12.21 8.69 1.34
CA ASN A 70 -12.09 9.69 2.40
C ASN A 70 -11.19 10.83 1.91
N THR A 71 -11.65 12.07 2.07
CA THR A 71 -10.94 13.30 1.67
C THR A 71 -10.77 14.26 2.86
N ASP A 72 -10.87 13.76 4.10
CA ASP A 72 -10.57 14.54 5.31
C ASP A 72 -9.09 14.93 5.30
N GLU A 73 -8.79 16.20 5.49
CA GLU A 73 -7.44 16.78 5.49
C GLU A 73 -6.50 16.20 6.57
N ASN A 74 -7.07 15.58 7.62
CA ASN A 74 -6.31 14.97 8.70
C ASN A 74 -6.08 13.46 8.52
N THR A 75 -6.60 12.88 7.42
CA THR A 75 -6.64 11.44 7.24
C THR A 75 -5.85 10.99 6.01
N PHE A 76 -4.83 10.18 6.23
CA PHE A 76 -4.18 9.40 5.17
C PHE A 76 -4.78 8.00 5.14
N ASN A 77 -5.21 7.51 3.99
CA ASN A 77 -5.77 6.16 3.86
C ASN A 77 -5.34 5.44 2.58
N ILE A 78 -5.32 4.12 2.67
CA ILE A 78 -5.15 3.20 1.54
C ILE A 78 -6.27 2.18 1.60
N ASP A 79 -7.08 2.12 0.54
CA ASP A 79 -8.14 1.13 0.35
C ASP A 79 -7.71 0.11 -0.69
N PHE A 80 -7.73 -1.16 -0.34
CA PHE A 80 -7.49 -2.26 -1.29
C PHE A 80 -8.79 -2.79 -1.87
N GLU A 81 -8.70 -3.47 -3.02
CA GLU A 81 -9.86 -3.99 -3.74
C GLU A 81 -10.64 -5.07 -2.98
N ASP A 82 -9.98 -5.80 -2.06
CA ASP A 82 -10.58 -6.85 -1.23
C ASP A 82 -11.27 -6.32 0.03
N GLY A 83 -11.20 -5.00 0.29
CA GLY A 83 -11.74 -4.36 1.48
C GLY A 83 -10.73 -4.19 2.62
N THR A 84 -9.49 -4.67 2.47
CA THR A 84 -8.41 -4.34 3.41
C THR A 84 -8.18 -2.83 3.42
N HIS A 85 -8.04 -2.24 4.60
CA HIS A 85 -7.96 -0.80 4.79
C HIS A 85 -6.88 -0.42 5.80
N LEU A 86 -6.07 0.57 5.45
CA LEU A 86 -5.13 1.23 6.35
C LEU A 86 -5.48 2.70 6.45
N GLU A 87 -5.60 3.21 7.67
CA GLU A 87 -5.91 4.62 7.94
C GLU A 87 -5.01 5.17 9.04
N TYR A 88 -4.50 6.37 8.84
CA TYR A 88 -3.88 7.18 9.88
C TYR A 88 -4.59 8.53 9.97
N ASN A 89 -5.12 8.84 11.15
CA ASN A 89 -5.73 10.15 11.42
C ASN A 89 -4.84 10.94 12.36
N SER A 90 -4.32 12.07 11.88
CA SER A 90 -3.38 12.92 12.63
C SER A 90 -4.06 13.70 13.75
N LYS A 91 -5.34 14.01 13.64
CA LYS A 91 -6.11 14.75 14.66
C LYS A 91 -6.39 13.90 15.91
N SER A 92 -6.74 12.63 15.71
CA SER A 92 -6.94 11.66 16.79
C SER A 92 -5.66 10.88 17.16
N SER A 93 -4.58 11.05 16.38
CA SER A 93 -3.32 10.29 16.50
C SER A 93 -3.54 8.76 16.47
N THR A 94 -4.44 8.30 15.61
CA THR A 94 -4.86 6.90 15.53
C THR A 94 -4.39 6.27 14.24
N LEU A 95 -3.69 5.13 14.36
CA LEU A 95 -3.40 4.23 13.24
C LEU A 95 -4.34 3.03 13.32
N LYS A 96 -5.05 2.75 12.23
CA LYS A 96 -6.00 1.66 12.09
C LYS A 96 -5.59 0.77 10.91
N LEU A 97 -5.64 -0.54 11.12
CA LEU A 97 -5.39 -1.53 10.08
C LEU A 97 -6.48 -2.61 10.16
N ASP A 98 -7.35 -2.61 9.18
CA ASP A 98 -8.39 -3.63 8.99
C ASP A 98 -7.97 -4.56 7.86
N VAL A 99 -7.70 -5.82 8.17
CA VAL A 99 -7.30 -6.84 7.19
C VAL A 99 -8.38 -7.90 7.09
N VAL A 100 -8.81 -8.17 5.87
CA VAL A 100 -9.94 -9.07 5.60
C VAL A 100 -9.67 -10.51 6.06
N LYS A 101 -8.41 -10.95 6.04
CA LYS A 101 -8.09 -12.36 6.34
C LYS A 101 -6.95 -12.51 7.34
N ASP A 102 -5.72 -12.42 6.92
CA ASP A 102 -4.56 -12.82 7.73
C ASP A 102 -3.53 -11.71 7.84
N ILE A 103 -2.95 -11.54 9.03
CA ILE A 103 -1.77 -10.69 9.28
C ILE A 103 -0.64 -11.61 9.73
N ASN A 104 0.44 -11.69 8.96
CA ASN A 104 1.65 -12.43 9.28
C ASN A 104 2.80 -11.45 9.57
N ILE A 105 3.35 -11.53 10.77
CA ILE A 105 4.49 -10.71 11.20
C ILE A 105 5.64 -11.65 11.58
N THR A 106 6.74 -11.58 10.82
CA THR A 106 7.96 -12.33 11.10
C THR A 106 9.08 -11.37 11.46
N CYS A 107 9.66 -11.52 12.64
CA CYS A 107 10.75 -10.69 13.12
C CYS A 107 11.61 -11.49 14.12
N VAL A 108 12.84 -11.04 14.36
CA VAL A 108 13.69 -11.63 15.42
C VAL A 108 13.14 -11.24 16.79
N ASP A 109 12.90 -9.95 17.01
CA ASP A 109 12.37 -9.41 18.27
C ASP A 109 11.15 -8.53 18.01
N LYS A 110 10.12 -8.69 18.84
CA LYS A 110 8.94 -7.84 18.84
C LYS A 110 8.71 -7.26 20.23
N THR A 111 8.75 -5.95 20.35
CA THR A 111 8.43 -5.22 21.58
C THR A 111 7.17 -4.39 21.39
N THR A 112 6.25 -4.43 22.35
CA THR A 112 5.03 -3.62 22.37
C THR A 112 4.96 -2.83 23.67
N HIS A 113 4.92 -1.50 23.57
CA HIS A 113 4.73 -0.59 24.71
C HIS A 113 3.33 0.03 24.61
N ASN A 114 2.45 -0.34 25.51
CA ASN A 114 1.08 0.15 25.52
C ASN A 114 0.54 0.20 26.97
N GLN A 115 -0.37 1.11 27.26
CA GLN A 115 -1.03 1.17 28.58
C GLN A 115 -2.06 0.05 28.72
N ASN A 116 -2.79 -0.24 27.64
CA ASN A 116 -3.81 -1.29 27.61
C ASN A 116 -3.58 -2.18 26.40
N ASN A 117 -3.64 -3.49 26.60
CA ASN A 117 -3.61 -4.47 25.54
C ASN A 117 -4.84 -5.36 25.64
N THR A 118 -5.68 -5.35 24.60
CA THR A 118 -6.88 -6.18 24.53
C THR A 118 -6.76 -7.13 23.33
N LEU A 119 -6.88 -8.43 23.59
CA LEU A 119 -6.88 -9.46 22.58
C LEU A 119 -8.24 -10.13 22.51
N ASN A 120 -9.01 -9.86 21.46
CA ASN A 120 -10.29 -10.50 21.18
C ASN A 120 -10.08 -11.60 20.13
N THR A 121 -10.04 -12.83 20.56
CA THR A 121 -9.80 -13.98 19.68
C THR A 121 -10.56 -15.22 20.14
N LYS A 122 -10.91 -16.10 19.20
CA LYS A 122 -11.49 -17.43 19.55
C LYS A 122 -10.41 -18.39 20.04
N ASN A 123 -9.22 -18.34 19.47
CA ASN A 123 -8.09 -19.18 19.83
C ASN A 123 -6.83 -18.33 19.90
N HIS A 124 -6.08 -18.47 20.99
CA HIS A 124 -4.75 -17.87 21.15
C HIS A 124 -3.76 -18.98 21.47
N THR A 125 -2.73 -19.14 20.63
CA THR A 125 -1.66 -20.09 20.85
C THR A 125 -0.33 -19.37 20.96
N THR A 126 0.39 -19.61 22.06
CA THR A 126 1.74 -19.10 22.27
C THR A 126 2.71 -20.28 22.38
N ASN A 127 3.64 -20.39 21.42
CA ASN A 127 4.74 -21.33 21.45
C ASN A 127 6.00 -20.60 21.91
N ALA A 128 6.36 -20.76 23.15
CA ALA A 128 7.53 -20.11 23.76
C ALA A 128 8.24 -21.05 24.74
N ASN A 129 9.57 -20.95 24.81
CA ASN A 129 10.33 -21.68 25.82
C ASN A 129 10.08 -21.11 27.23
N THR A 130 9.82 -19.81 27.34
CA THR A 130 9.52 -19.14 28.61
C THR A 130 8.48 -18.04 28.39
N ILE A 131 7.47 -18.00 29.26
CA ILE A 131 6.48 -16.93 29.35
C ILE A 131 6.59 -16.35 30.75
N THR A 132 6.97 -15.06 30.86
CA THR A 132 7.01 -14.36 32.13
C THR A 132 5.94 -13.29 32.20
N LEU A 133 5.09 -13.35 33.20
CA LEU A 133 4.03 -12.38 33.47
C LEU A 133 4.37 -11.66 34.78
N ASN A 134 4.72 -10.37 34.71
CA ASN A 134 4.99 -9.54 35.86
C ASN A 134 3.80 -8.63 36.10
N ALA A 135 3.01 -8.93 37.11
CA ALA A 135 1.91 -8.08 37.56
C ALA A 135 2.10 -7.69 39.02
N PRO A 136 1.84 -6.43 39.42
CA PRO A 136 1.99 -5.98 40.82
C PRO A 136 1.00 -6.65 41.77
N SER A 137 -0.11 -7.15 41.29
CA SER A 137 -1.05 -8.00 42.04
C SER A 137 -1.92 -8.78 41.07
N ILE A 138 -2.02 -10.10 41.29
CA ILE A 138 -3.01 -10.97 40.68
C ILE A 138 -4.00 -11.29 41.82
N ASN A 139 -5.16 -10.64 41.81
CA ASN A 139 -6.29 -10.97 42.66
C ASN A 139 -7.23 -11.91 41.94
#